data_77f3491c8d07697da5310ba74e6b28fe
#
_entry.id   77f3491c8d07697da5310ba74e6b28fe
#
_cell.length_a   1.000
_cell.length_b   1.000
_cell.length_c   1.000
_cell.angle_alpha   90.00
_cell.angle_beta   90.00
_cell.angle_gamma   90.00
#
_symmetry.space_group_name_H-M   'P 1'
#
loop_
_entity.id
_entity.type
_entity.pdbx_description
1 polymer ?
#
loop_
_entity_poly.entity_id
_entity_poly.type
_entity_poly.pdbx_seq_one_letter_code
_entity_poly.pdbx_strand_id
1 'polypeptide(L)'
;MDTPTAPKSGAMLHLRGNSLSEGDPVALPLTQSSMYHLPGDWTGGPSYGRVDNATWEHLEHVLGYLEDAPALAFPSGMAAISAALFATVKAGSKLLIPSDGYYVTRRLSERFLQSLGVEVHQRPTTAFAEGGFDGFDVVFAETPSNPGLDLCDLRAIAETVHAAGGLLIVDNTTMTPLGQRPLELGADVVVASDTKAPGGHSDVLMGHLATRNADVLQAAREWRQFGGGIPGPQEAWLAHRGLETLDVRFDRMCSTAEVLAERLAAHPLVQAIRFPGLKSDPSHNLAKQQMARFGFLISITLDSAEQADAFINSCPLIRSATSFGGVHTSAERRARWGDAVAPGFIRISVGTEPAEELWNAMAAALDTLQG
;
A
#
# COMPACT_ATOMS: atom_id res chain seq x y z
N MET A 1 11.77 17.17 20.13
CA MET A 1 11.22 15.87 19.65
C MET A 1 9.74 16.08 19.51
N ASP A 2 9.30 16.42 18.30
CA ASP A 2 7.88 16.64 18.05
C ASP A 2 7.16 15.29 18.10
N THR A 3 6.15 15.23 18.97
CA THR A 3 5.24 14.09 19.05
C THR A 3 4.64 13.88 17.66
N PRO A 4 4.55 12.64 17.14
CA PRO A 4 3.86 12.39 15.87
C PRO A 4 2.49 13.06 15.94
N THR A 5 2.17 13.90 14.95
CA THR A 5 0.84 14.49 14.84
C THR A 5 -0.17 13.34 14.89
N ALA A 6 -1.16 13.48 15.77
CA ALA A 6 -2.21 12.48 15.91
C ALA A 6 -2.78 12.13 14.52
N PRO A 7 -2.99 10.85 14.21
CA PRO A 7 -3.52 10.46 12.91
C PRO A 7 -4.79 11.25 12.64
N LYS A 8 -4.92 11.80 11.42
CA LYS A 8 -6.19 12.41 11.02
C LYS A 8 -7.26 11.36 11.28
N SER A 9 -8.26 11.73 12.06
CA SER A 9 -9.29 10.78 12.51
C SER A 9 -9.99 10.17 11.29
N GLY A 10 -10.48 8.93 11.41
CA GLY A 10 -11.32 8.31 10.40
C GLY A 10 -12.55 9.14 10.02
N ALA A 11 -12.89 10.16 10.82
CA ALA A 11 -13.91 11.15 10.50
C ALA A 11 -13.70 11.83 9.13
N MET A 12 -12.45 11.97 8.67
CA MET A 12 -12.16 12.51 7.33
C MET A 12 -12.77 11.68 6.19
N LEU A 13 -13.01 10.39 6.41
CA LEU A 13 -13.67 9.51 5.45
C LEU A 13 -15.17 9.83 5.27
N HIS A 14 -15.76 10.59 6.19
CA HIS A 14 -17.18 10.88 6.25
C HIS A 14 -17.52 12.36 5.93
N LEU A 15 -16.57 13.13 5.45
CA LEU A 15 -16.74 14.58 5.19
C LEU A 15 -17.69 14.90 4.03
N ARG A 16 -18.07 13.92 3.21
CA ARG A 16 -19.00 14.14 2.09
C ARG A 16 -20.31 14.79 2.55
N GLY A 17 -20.80 14.45 3.75
CA GLY A 17 -22.01 15.03 4.31
C GLY A 17 -22.01 16.57 4.38
N ASN A 18 -20.83 17.19 4.48
CA ASN A 18 -20.69 18.65 4.56
C ASN A 18 -20.92 19.36 3.21
N SER A 19 -20.92 18.63 2.09
CA SER A 19 -21.12 19.16 0.73
C SER A 19 -22.49 18.82 0.12
N LEU A 20 -23.36 18.13 0.88
CA LEU A 20 -24.69 17.73 0.40
C LEU A 20 -25.68 18.86 0.58
N SER A 21 -26.50 19.07 -0.44
CA SER A 21 -27.70 19.92 -0.43
C SER A 21 -28.96 19.11 -0.16
N GLU A 22 -30.06 19.80 0.16
CA GLU A 22 -31.37 19.14 0.31
C GLU A 22 -31.77 18.39 -0.96
N GLY A 23 -32.06 17.09 -0.82
CA GLY A 23 -32.42 16.21 -1.94
C GLY A 23 -31.25 15.46 -2.59
N ASP A 24 -30.03 15.77 -2.21
CA ASP A 24 -28.86 15.01 -2.69
C ASP A 24 -28.81 13.59 -2.11
N PRO A 25 -28.41 12.60 -2.91
CA PRO A 25 -28.25 11.23 -2.40
C PRO A 25 -27.11 11.16 -1.39
N VAL A 26 -27.35 10.51 -0.25
CA VAL A 26 -26.32 10.29 0.78
C VAL A 26 -25.20 9.38 0.26
N ALA A 27 -25.54 8.32 -0.48
CA ALA A 27 -24.53 7.48 -1.15
C ALA A 27 -23.92 8.23 -2.35
N LEU A 28 -22.64 7.94 -2.63
CA LEU A 28 -21.98 8.53 -3.81
C LEU A 28 -22.71 8.12 -5.09
N PRO A 29 -23.15 9.04 -5.95
CA PRO A 29 -23.69 8.70 -7.26
C PRO A 29 -22.65 8.07 -8.17
N LEU A 30 -23.08 7.07 -8.93
CA LEU A 30 -22.25 6.41 -9.94
C LEU A 30 -22.47 7.06 -11.30
N THR A 31 -21.48 7.75 -11.84
CA THR A 31 -21.51 8.39 -13.15
C THR A 31 -20.81 7.54 -14.19
N GLN A 32 -21.59 6.81 -15.00
CA GLN A 32 -21.08 5.98 -16.10
C GLN A 32 -21.24 6.74 -17.44
N SER A 33 -20.47 7.78 -17.64
CA SER A 33 -20.51 8.56 -18.87
C SER A 33 -19.15 8.62 -19.54
N SER A 34 -19.10 8.29 -20.84
CA SER A 34 -17.92 8.52 -21.67
C SER A 34 -17.96 9.87 -22.38
N MET A 35 -19.16 10.45 -22.55
CA MET A 35 -19.38 11.71 -23.27
C MET A 35 -20.23 12.66 -22.43
N TYR A 36 -19.99 13.94 -22.64
CA TYR A 36 -20.75 15.02 -21.98
C TYR A 36 -21.36 15.94 -23.02
N HIS A 37 -22.49 16.59 -22.68
CA HIS A 37 -23.13 17.55 -23.53
C HIS A 37 -22.41 18.91 -23.45
N LEU A 38 -21.83 19.38 -24.55
CA LEU A 38 -20.97 20.56 -24.62
C LEU A 38 -21.46 21.54 -25.70
N PRO A 39 -22.60 22.22 -25.53
CA PRO A 39 -23.08 23.21 -26.48
C PRO A 39 -22.23 24.48 -26.42
N GLY A 40 -21.86 25.02 -27.58
CA GLY A 40 -21.08 26.25 -27.68
C GLY A 40 -19.64 26.13 -27.24
N ASP A 41 -19.07 27.21 -26.72
CA ASP A 41 -17.69 27.21 -26.22
C ASP A 41 -17.59 26.49 -24.87
N TRP A 42 -16.59 25.65 -24.75
CA TRP A 42 -16.34 24.93 -23.48
C TRP A 42 -15.81 25.88 -22.40
N THR A 43 -16.50 25.95 -21.27
CA THR A 43 -16.19 26.88 -20.17
C THR A 43 -15.57 26.21 -18.94
N GLY A 44 -15.23 24.92 -19.05
CA GLY A 44 -14.68 24.10 -17.97
C GLY A 44 -15.64 23.01 -17.49
N GLY A 45 -15.15 22.08 -16.72
CA GLY A 45 -15.88 20.90 -16.24
C GLY A 45 -15.66 19.66 -17.11
N PRO A 46 -16.33 18.54 -16.81
CA PRO A 46 -16.13 17.28 -17.51
C PRO A 46 -16.42 17.41 -19.01
N SER A 47 -15.46 16.99 -19.84
CA SER A 47 -15.57 17.05 -21.30
C SER A 47 -15.62 15.68 -21.94
N TYR A 48 -14.88 14.74 -21.40
CA TYR A 48 -14.78 13.37 -21.90
C TYR A 48 -14.35 12.42 -20.78
N GLY A 49 -14.96 11.24 -20.69
CA GLY A 49 -14.78 10.30 -19.56
C GLY A 49 -13.34 9.78 -19.36
N ARG A 50 -12.39 9.98 -20.29
CA ARG A 50 -10.97 9.72 -20.07
C ARG A 50 -10.25 10.89 -19.41
N VAL A 51 -10.83 12.06 -19.45
CA VAL A 51 -10.26 13.28 -18.85
C VAL A 51 -10.74 13.43 -17.41
N ASP A 52 -12.07 13.43 -17.24
CA ASP A 52 -12.74 13.67 -15.96
C ASP A 52 -13.98 12.78 -15.80
N ASN A 53 -14.24 12.37 -14.55
CA ASN A 53 -15.46 11.66 -14.17
C ASN A 53 -15.78 11.94 -12.71
N ALA A 54 -16.99 12.40 -12.42
CA ALA A 54 -17.42 12.83 -11.08
C ALA A 54 -17.25 11.75 -10.00
N THR A 55 -17.36 10.46 -10.35
CA THR A 55 -17.19 9.36 -9.36
C THR A 55 -15.74 9.23 -8.94
N TRP A 56 -14.79 9.22 -9.88
CA TRP A 56 -13.37 9.09 -9.49
C TRP A 56 -12.80 10.37 -8.92
N GLU A 57 -13.24 11.55 -9.38
CA GLU A 57 -12.83 12.84 -8.78
C GLU A 57 -13.21 12.89 -7.29
N HIS A 58 -14.40 12.38 -6.96
CA HIS A 58 -14.79 12.30 -5.56
C HIS A 58 -13.90 11.33 -4.76
N LEU A 59 -13.53 10.18 -5.35
CA LEU A 59 -12.55 9.29 -4.74
C LEU A 59 -11.21 9.99 -4.53
N GLU A 60 -10.72 10.74 -5.53
CA GLU A 60 -9.48 11.53 -5.43
C GLU A 60 -9.52 12.56 -4.30
N HIS A 61 -10.66 13.22 -4.09
CA HIS A 61 -10.85 14.13 -2.97
C HIS A 61 -10.72 13.43 -1.61
N VAL A 62 -11.34 12.25 -1.45
CA VAL A 62 -11.26 11.47 -0.20
C VAL A 62 -9.83 10.99 0.03
N LEU A 63 -9.18 10.44 -0.99
CA LEU A 63 -7.77 10.04 -0.91
C LEU A 63 -6.86 11.23 -0.59
N GLY A 64 -7.11 12.38 -1.22
CA GLY A 64 -6.38 13.62 -0.94
C GLY A 64 -6.52 14.09 0.51
N TYR A 65 -7.69 13.95 1.13
CA TYR A 65 -7.86 14.22 2.56
C TYR A 65 -7.06 13.26 3.43
N LEU A 66 -7.04 11.97 3.09
CA LEU A 66 -6.27 10.96 3.84
C LEU A 66 -4.77 11.23 3.73
N GLU A 67 -4.27 11.52 2.54
CA GLU A 67 -2.83 11.76 2.29
C GLU A 67 -2.37 13.17 2.67
N ASP A 68 -3.32 14.12 2.90
CA ASP A 68 -3.04 15.56 3.10
C ASP A 68 -2.29 16.18 1.91
N ALA A 69 -2.64 15.76 0.72
CA ALA A 69 -2.06 16.21 -0.55
C ALA A 69 -3.01 15.94 -1.71
N PRO A 70 -2.94 16.65 -2.82
CA PRO A 70 -3.66 16.27 -4.04
C PRO A 70 -3.36 14.82 -4.44
N ALA A 71 -4.42 14.06 -4.76
CA ALA A 71 -4.31 12.67 -5.16
C ALA A 71 -4.90 12.42 -6.55
N LEU A 72 -4.39 11.41 -7.25
CA LEU A 72 -4.89 10.89 -8.52
C LEU A 72 -5.18 9.41 -8.40
N ALA A 73 -6.36 8.99 -8.82
CA ALA A 73 -6.77 7.59 -8.87
C ALA A 73 -6.33 6.91 -10.17
N PHE A 74 -5.99 5.62 -10.07
CA PHE A 74 -5.51 4.78 -11.17
C PHE A 74 -6.19 3.40 -11.12
N PRO A 75 -6.26 2.65 -12.24
CA PRO A 75 -6.96 1.37 -12.31
C PRO A 75 -6.24 0.24 -11.56
N SER A 76 -5.07 0.49 -10.99
CA SER A 76 -4.32 -0.44 -10.13
C SER A 76 -3.16 0.27 -9.44
N GLY A 77 -2.63 -0.35 -8.36
CA GLY A 77 -1.40 0.13 -7.72
C GLY A 77 -0.22 0.20 -8.70
N MET A 78 -0.09 -0.77 -9.62
CA MET A 78 0.96 -0.73 -10.64
C MET A 78 0.80 0.41 -11.65
N ALA A 79 -0.41 0.82 -11.94
CA ALA A 79 -0.65 1.99 -12.78
C ALA A 79 -0.25 3.29 -12.05
N ALA A 80 -0.51 3.39 -10.73
CA ALA A 80 -0.04 4.49 -9.91
C ALA A 80 1.50 4.53 -9.81
N ILE A 81 2.14 3.38 -9.57
CA ILE A 81 3.61 3.26 -9.55
C ILE A 81 4.20 3.66 -10.92
N SER A 82 3.62 3.17 -12.03
CA SER A 82 4.06 3.54 -13.37
C SER A 82 3.94 5.05 -13.59
N ALA A 83 2.81 5.66 -13.22
CA ALA A 83 2.62 7.10 -13.34
C ALA A 83 3.67 7.88 -12.53
N ALA A 84 3.94 7.49 -11.29
CA ALA A 84 4.96 8.11 -10.44
C ALA A 84 6.36 8.03 -11.09
N LEU A 85 6.75 6.84 -11.56
CA LEU A 85 8.04 6.65 -12.18
C LEU A 85 8.17 7.42 -13.50
N PHE A 86 7.20 7.30 -14.42
CA PHE A 86 7.23 8.05 -15.68
C PHE A 86 7.12 9.56 -15.52
N ALA A 87 6.52 10.04 -14.41
CA ALA A 87 6.49 11.48 -14.09
C ALA A 87 7.81 12.02 -13.53
N THR A 88 8.70 11.14 -13.03
CA THR A 88 9.89 11.57 -12.29
C THR A 88 11.21 11.16 -12.92
N VAL A 89 11.24 10.14 -13.80
CA VAL A 89 12.48 9.71 -14.50
C VAL A 89 12.43 10.02 -16.00
N LYS A 90 13.63 10.23 -16.55
CA LYS A 90 13.87 10.43 -17.99
C LYS A 90 15.12 9.66 -18.41
N ALA A 91 15.42 9.62 -19.70
CA ALA A 91 16.67 9.04 -20.19
C ALA A 91 17.89 9.67 -19.48
N GLY A 92 18.78 8.84 -18.95
CA GLY A 92 19.95 9.23 -18.15
C GLY A 92 19.69 9.40 -16.66
N SER A 93 18.43 9.35 -16.19
CA SER A 93 18.13 9.35 -14.75
C SER A 93 18.62 8.09 -14.06
N LYS A 94 19.03 8.22 -12.80
CA LYS A 94 19.38 7.12 -11.90
C LYS A 94 18.26 6.88 -10.91
N LEU A 95 17.71 5.67 -10.94
CA LEU A 95 16.64 5.20 -10.08
C LEU A 95 17.15 4.13 -9.13
N LEU A 96 16.95 4.30 -7.82
CA LEU A 96 17.15 3.27 -6.80
C LEU A 96 15.81 2.69 -6.37
N ILE A 97 15.69 1.35 -6.36
CA ILE A 97 14.51 0.62 -5.89
C ILE A 97 14.90 -0.48 -4.88
N PRO A 98 13.99 -0.91 -3.99
CA PRO A 98 14.27 -2.02 -3.08
C PRO A 98 14.35 -3.35 -3.85
N SER A 99 15.39 -4.16 -3.55
CA SER A 99 15.57 -5.50 -4.14
C SER A 99 14.64 -6.54 -3.55
N ASP A 100 14.07 -6.29 -2.38
CA ASP A 100 13.18 -7.11 -1.58
C ASP A 100 11.73 -6.57 -1.47
N GLY A 101 11.43 -5.48 -2.18
CA GLY A 101 10.08 -4.94 -2.33
C GLY A 101 9.24 -5.69 -3.38
N TYR A 102 8.09 -5.11 -3.74
CA TYR A 102 7.17 -5.72 -4.69
C TYR A 102 7.83 -6.02 -6.05
N TYR A 103 7.87 -7.29 -6.41
CA TYR A 103 8.65 -7.78 -7.56
C TYR A 103 8.22 -7.18 -8.91
N VAL A 104 6.94 -6.78 -9.06
CA VAL A 104 6.45 -6.21 -10.33
C VAL A 104 7.04 -4.81 -10.57
N THR A 105 7.27 -4.02 -9.51
CA THR A 105 7.97 -2.73 -9.60
C THR A 105 9.38 -2.91 -10.15
N ARG A 106 10.12 -3.93 -9.66
CA ARG A 106 11.44 -4.28 -10.19
C ARG A 106 11.38 -4.68 -11.66
N ARG A 107 10.46 -5.57 -12.03
CA ARG A 107 10.30 -6.02 -13.42
C ARG A 107 9.90 -4.89 -14.37
N LEU A 108 9.03 -3.97 -13.92
CA LEU A 108 8.68 -2.79 -14.70
C LEU A 108 9.92 -1.93 -14.95
N SER A 109 10.70 -1.68 -13.91
CA SER A 109 11.90 -0.84 -13.99
C SER A 109 12.96 -1.48 -14.90
N GLU A 110 13.26 -2.76 -14.74
CA GLU A 110 14.23 -3.50 -15.56
C GLU A 110 13.79 -3.65 -17.01
N ARG A 111 12.52 -3.97 -17.23
CA ARG A 111 12.03 -4.28 -18.59
C ARG A 111 11.77 -3.03 -19.41
N PHE A 112 11.23 -1.99 -18.81
CA PHE A 112 10.76 -0.82 -19.54
C PHE A 112 11.62 0.43 -19.29
N LEU A 113 11.91 0.79 -18.04
CA LEU A 113 12.66 2.01 -17.78
C LEU A 113 14.11 1.91 -18.24
N GLN A 114 14.78 0.78 -18.04
CA GLN A 114 16.14 0.58 -18.58
C GLN A 114 16.18 0.68 -20.11
N SER A 115 15.15 0.16 -20.80
CA SER A 115 15.08 0.28 -22.27
C SER A 115 14.87 1.72 -22.75
N LEU A 116 14.39 2.61 -21.87
CA LEU A 116 14.26 4.06 -22.11
C LEU A 116 15.50 4.86 -21.65
N GLY A 117 16.56 4.17 -21.22
CA GLY A 117 17.82 4.80 -20.83
C GLY A 117 17.90 5.24 -19.37
N VAL A 118 17.02 4.72 -18.47
CA VAL A 118 17.12 4.92 -17.03
C VAL A 118 18.11 3.92 -16.45
N GLU A 119 19.04 4.39 -15.61
CA GLU A 119 19.95 3.53 -14.84
C GLU A 119 19.23 3.03 -13.57
N VAL A 120 18.84 1.76 -13.56
CA VAL A 120 18.10 1.15 -12.43
C VAL A 120 19.07 0.41 -11.50
N HIS A 121 19.09 0.80 -10.24
CA HIS A 121 19.87 0.18 -9.17
C HIS A 121 18.94 -0.45 -8.14
N GLN A 122 19.44 -1.49 -7.46
CA GLN A 122 18.65 -2.21 -6.45
C GLN A 122 19.47 -2.40 -5.18
N ARG A 123 18.84 -2.22 -4.00
CA ARG A 123 19.40 -2.51 -2.67
C ARG A 123 18.33 -3.14 -1.79
N PRO A 124 18.68 -4.01 -0.83
CA PRO A 124 17.72 -4.44 0.19
C PRO A 124 17.19 -3.25 0.99
N THR A 125 15.94 -3.30 1.44
CA THR A 125 15.31 -2.24 2.27
C THR A 125 16.15 -1.90 3.49
N THR A 126 16.77 -2.89 4.13
CA THR A 126 17.65 -2.69 5.29
C THR A 126 18.92 -1.89 4.97
N ALA A 127 19.44 -1.99 3.74
CA ALA A 127 20.64 -1.23 3.31
C ALA A 127 20.35 0.24 3.01
N PHE A 128 19.11 0.70 3.02
CA PHE A 128 18.77 2.11 2.89
C PHE A 128 19.25 2.93 4.10
N ALA A 129 19.42 2.28 5.26
CA ALA A 129 20.01 2.90 6.46
C ALA A 129 21.48 3.30 6.27
N GLU A 130 22.19 2.72 5.29
CA GLU A 130 23.60 3.03 5.00
C GLU A 130 23.78 4.37 4.24
N GLY A 131 22.67 4.97 3.78
CA GLY A 131 22.70 6.19 2.97
C GLY A 131 23.26 5.94 1.57
N GLY A 132 24.10 6.88 1.07
CA GLY A 132 24.73 6.76 -0.25
C GLY A 132 23.73 6.94 -1.39
N PHE A 133 22.91 7.98 -1.28
CA PHE A 133 21.92 8.36 -2.31
C PHE A 133 22.46 9.41 -3.29
N ASP A 134 23.73 9.80 -3.15
CA ASP A 134 24.35 10.77 -4.04
C ASP A 134 24.29 10.31 -5.51
N GLY A 135 23.83 11.21 -6.35
CA GLY A 135 23.70 10.98 -7.77
C GLY A 135 22.47 10.14 -8.22
N PHE A 136 21.57 9.77 -7.29
CA PHE A 136 20.26 9.26 -7.66
C PHE A 136 19.26 10.41 -7.86
N ASP A 137 18.58 10.42 -9.01
CA ASP A 137 17.50 11.38 -9.27
C ASP A 137 16.21 10.97 -8.55
N VAL A 138 15.96 9.66 -8.39
CA VAL A 138 14.81 9.11 -7.72
C VAL A 138 15.20 7.93 -6.85
N VAL A 139 14.74 7.96 -5.60
CA VAL A 139 14.77 6.83 -4.67
C VAL A 139 13.33 6.37 -4.45
N PHE A 140 13.06 5.11 -4.74
CA PHE A 140 11.77 4.47 -4.48
C PHE A 140 11.93 3.56 -3.27
N ALA A 141 11.12 3.77 -2.22
CA ALA A 141 11.10 2.95 -1.02
C ALA A 141 9.76 2.24 -0.86
N GLU A 142 9.78 1.04 -0.29
CA GLU A 142 8.59 0.31 0.16
C GLU A 142 8.80 -0.07 1.63
N THR A 143 7.97 0.45 2.53
CA THR A 143 8.15 0.26 3.96
C THR A 143 6.81 0.22 4.71
N PRO A 144 6.49 -0.87 5.43
CA PRO A 144 7.23 -2.15 5.49
C PRO A 144 7.36 -2.84 4.13
N SER A 145 8.50 -3.50 3.89
CA SER A 145 8.73 -4.29 2.69
C SER A 145 7.81 -5.53 2.66
N ASN A 146 7.50 -6.02 1.47
CA ASN A 146 6.65 -7.20 1.30
C ASN A 146 7.42 -8.29 0.52
N PRO A 147 7.69 -9.46 1.13
CA PRO A 147 7.03 -10.01 2.32
C PRO A 147 7.82 -9.92 3.63
N GLY A 148 9.02 -9.37 3.64
CA GLY A 148 9.96 -9.41 4.77
C GLY A 148 9.58 -8.56 5.96
N LEU A 149 8.75 -7.53 5.77
CA LEU A 149 8.32 -6.55 6.75
C LEU A 149 9.47 -5.72 7.33
N ASP A 150 10.54 -5.55 6.56
CA ASP A 150 11.63 -4.65 6.90
C ASP A 150 11.20 -3.18 6.75
N LEU A 151 11.67 -2.34 7.66
CA LEU A 151 11.43 -0.91 7.62
C LEU A 151 12.70 -0.14 7.26
N CYS A 152 12.51 0.99 6.59
CA CYS A 152 13.56 1.99 6.42
C CYS A 152 13.10 3.34 7.01
N ASP A 153 14.03 4.12 7.53
CA ASP A 153 13.78 5.43 8.13
C ASP A 153 13.51 6.46 7.04
N LEU A 154 12.22 6.77 6.83
CA LEU A 154 11.80 7.67 5.75
C LEU A 154 12.31 9.10 5.95
N ARG A 155 12.42 9.61 7.19
CA ARG A 155 12.96 10.96 7.45
C ARG A 155 14.43 11.05 7.09
N ALA A 156 15.22 10.10 7.56
CA ALA A 156 16.65 10.06 7.28
C ALA A 156 16.93 9.88 5.78
N ILE A 157 16.14 9.06 5.10
CA ILE A 157 16.22 8.87 3.64
C ILE A 157 15.86 10.17 2.92
N ALA A 158 14.73 10.79 3.27
CA ALA A 158 14.27 12.04 2.64
C ALA A 158 15.33 13.15 2.79
N GLU A 159 15.85 13.37 4.00
CA GLU A 159 16.90 14.36 4.25
C GLU A 159 18.13 14.14 3.35
N THR A 160 18.58 12.89 3.23
CA THR A 160 19.78 12.56 2.44
C THR A 160 19.51 12.65 0.94
N VAL A 161 18.35 12.16 0.48
CA VAL A 161 17.94 12.21 -0.94
C VAL A 161 17.77 13.66 -1.39
N HIS A 162 17.12 14.50 -0.58
CA HIS A 162 16.94 15.93 -0.90
C HIS A 162 18.28 16.70 -0.89
N ALA A 163 19.17 16.38 0.04
CA ALA A 163 20.52 16.98 0.05
C ALA A 163 21.30 16.66 -1.23
N ALA A 164 21.03 15.50 -1.85
CA ALA A 164 21.59 15.09 -3.13
C ALA A 164 20.82 15.64 -4.35
N GLY A 165 19.71 16.35 -4.14
CA GLY A 165 18.84 16.90 -5.21
C GLY A 165 17.90 15.89 -5.85
N GLY A 166 17.71 14.72 -5.25
CA GLY A 166 16.80 13.67 -5.70
C GLY A 166 15.40 13.80 -5.14
N LEU A 167 14.50 12.91 -5.58
CA LEU A 167 13.12 12.76 -5.10
C LEU A 167 12.92 11.42 -4.40
N LEU A 168 12.12 11.40 -3.33
CA LEU A 168 11.72 10.19 -2.61
C LEU A 168 10.27 9.80 -2.95
N ILE A 169 10.09 8.64 -3.58
CA ILE A 169 8.79 8.01 -3.79
C ILE A 169 8.62 6.89 -2.77
N VAL A 170 7.45 6.79 -2.12
CA VAL A 170 7.16 5.74 -1.14
C VAL A 170 5.92 4.96 -1.53
N ASP A 171 6.05 3.64 -1.64
CA ASP A 171 4.90 2.73 -1.69
C ASP A 171 4.42 2.46 -0.26
N ASN A 172 3.23 3.00 0.08
CA ASN A 172 2.59 2.89 1.38
C ASN A 172 1.45 1.86 1.42
N THR A 173 1.42 0.94 0.46
CA THR A 173 0.33 -0.03 0.29
C THR A 173 0.05 -0.85 1.54
N THR A 174 1.08 -1.25 2.29
CA THR A 174 0.92 -2.10 3.47
C THR A 174 0.31 -1.38 4.66
N MET A 175 0.55 -0.05 4.78
CA MET A 175 0.19 0.70 5.99
C MET A 175 -1.02 1.59 5.82
N THR A 176 -1.38 1.98 4.62
CA THR A 176 -2.40 3.01 4.37
C THR A 176 -2.04 4.36 5.05
N PRO A 177 -2.69 5.48 4.70
CA PRO A 177 -2.47 6.74 5.39
C PRO A 177 -2.85 6.75 6.89
N LEU A 178 -3.63 5.74 7.33
CA LEU A 178 -4.01 5.59 8.75
C LEU A 178 -2.89 4.98 9.59
N GLY A 179 -2.04 4.16 8.98
CA GLY A 179 -0.93 3.51 9.68
C GLY A 179 0.39 4.24 9.55
N GLN A 180 0.66 4.85 8.39
CA GLN A 180 1.90 5.58 8.12
C GLN A 180 1.64 6.72 7.12
N ARG A 181 2.30 7.85 7.29
CA ARG A 181 2.10 9.07 6.49
C ARG A 181 3.42 9.53 5.88
N PRO A 182 3.85 8.93 4.75
CA PRO A 182 5.16 9.20 4.17
C PRO A 182 5.40 10.67 3.78
N LEU A 183 4.37 11.40 3.31
CA LEU A 183 4.49 12.84 2.98
C LEU A 183 4.82 13.70 4.21
N GLU A 184 4.39 13.30 5.41
CA GLU A 184 4.76 13.97 6.66
C GLU A 184 6.16 13.57 7.15
N LEU A 185 6.68 12.46 6.62
CA LEU A 185 8.01 11.95 6.88
C LEU A 185 9.06 12.41 5.85
N GLY A 186 8.64 13.27 4.89
CA GLY A 186 9.51 13.87 3.90
C GLY A 186 9.46 13.24 2.51
N ALA A 187 8.61 12.25 2.25
CA ALA A 187 8.43 11.74 0.90
C ALA A 187 7.86 12.84 -0.03
N ASP A 188 8.29 12.86 -1.28
CA ASP A 188 7.77 13.77 -2.31
C ASP A 188 6.52 13.21 -2.95
N VAL A 189 6.46 11.90 -3.10
CA VAL A 189 5.36 11.18 -3.74
C VAL A 189 5.03 9.94 -2.92
N VAL A 190 3.73 9.71 -2.71
CA VAL A 190 3.21 8.44 -2.17
C VAL A 190 2.45 7.73 -3.27
N VAL A 191 2.64 6.43 -3.37
CA VAL A 191 1.83 5.53 -4.18
C VAL A 191 1.24 4.44 -3.30
N ALA A 192 0.06 3.96 -3.62
CA ALA A 192 -0.53 2.83 -2.94
C ALA A 192 -1.46 2.01 -3.85
N SER A 193 -1.60 0.73 -3.53
CA SER A 193 -2.61 -0.13 -4.11
C SER A 193 -3.86 -0.14 -3.23
N ASP A 194 -4.89 0.59 -3.66
CA ASP A 194 -6.18 0.61 -2.98
C ASP A 194 -6.96 -0.70 -3.11
N THR A 195 -6.49 -1.61 -3.96
CA THR A 195 -6.89 -3.03 -4.02
C THR A 195 -6.80 -3.72 -2.67
N LYS A 196 -5.90 -3.24 -1.78
CA LYS A 196 -5.59 -3.81 -0.48
C LYS A 196 -6.59 -3.32 0.58
N ALA A 197 -6.10 -2.91 1.75
CA ALA A 197 -6.95 -2.48 2.84
C ALA A 197 -7.96 -1.35 2.49
N PRO A 198 -7.64 -0.37 1.64
CA PRO A 198 -8.64 0.63 1.24
C PRO A 198 -9.90 0.02 0.60
N GLY A 199 -9.77 -0.81 -0.43
CA GLY A 199 -10.90 -1.56 -1.01
C GLY A 199 -11.46 -2.58 -0.03
N GLY A 200 -10.60 -3.43 0.53
CA GLY A 200 -10.85 -4.28 1.69
C GLY A 200 -11.73 -5.51 1.46
N HIS A 201 -12.42 -5.63 0.32
CA HIS A 201 -13.40 -6.69 0.07
C HIS A 201 -12.97 -7.69 -1.01
N SER A 202 -11.75 -7.56 -1.53
CA SER A 202 -11.16 -8.44 -2.56
C SER A 202 -11.93 -8.45 -3.89
N ASP A 203 -12.62 -7.36 -4.20
CA ASP A 203 -13.56 -7.21 -5.33
C ASP A 203 -13.22 -6.03 -6.26
N VAL A 204 -12.15 -5.27 -5.96
CA VAL A 204 -11.74 -4.11 -6.74
C VAL A 204 -10.23 -4.08 -6.96
N LEU A 205 -9.81 -3.66 -8.15
CA LEU A 205 -8.44 -3.24 -8.46
C LEU A 205 -8.42 -1.72 -8.56
N MET A 206 -7.60 -1.08 -7.73
CA MET A 206 -7.46 0.38 -7.70
C MET A 206 -6.10 0.76 -7.12
N GLY A 207 -5.64 1.95 -7.42
CA GLY A 207 -4.47 2.55 -6.78
C GLY A 207 -4.52 4.05 -6.85
N HIS A 208 -3.68 4.71 -6.07
CA HIS A 208 -3.53 6.15 -6.13
C HIS A 208 -2.07 6.60 -6.04
N LEU A 209 -1.87 7.84 -6.47
CA LEU A 209 -0.66 8.61 -6.26
C LEU A 209 -1.07 9.90 -5.55
N ALA A 210 -0.32 10.30 -4.54
CA ALA A 210 -0.50 11.60 -3.87
C ALA A 210 0.83 12.34 -3.77
N THR A 211 0.80 13.65 -4.00
CA THR A 211 2.00 14.49 -3.95
C THR A 211 1.64 15.96 -3.74
N ARG A 212 2.51 16.70 -3.04
CA ARG A 212 2.44 18.16 -2.94
C ARG A 212 3.25 18.86 -4.05
N ASN A 213 4.01 18.11 -4.85
CA ASN A 213 4.76 18.63 -5.98
C ASN A 213 3.84 18.79 -7.19
N ALA A 214 3.53 20.04 -7.57
CA ALA A 214 2.61 20.35 -8.65
C ALA A 214 3.07 19.83 -10.02
N ASP A 215 4.38 19.84 -10.28
CA ASP A 215 4.94 19.39 -11.56
C ASP A 215 4.80 17.86 -11.69
N VAL A 216 5.08 17.12 -10.62
CA VAL A 216 4.90 15.66 -10.58
C VAL A 216 3.42 15.30 -10.72
N LEU A 217 2.53 16.03 -10.01
CA LEU A 217 1.09 15.80 -10.11
C LEU A 217 0.58 16.01 -11.54
N GLN A 218 1.02 17.08 -12.19
CA GLN A 218 0.64 17.37 -13.58
C GLN A 218 1.17 16.32 -14.55
N ALA A 219 2.43 15.94 -14.44
CA ALA A 219 3.03 14.90 -15.28
C ALA A 219 2.34 13.53 -15.10
N ALA A 220 2.00 13.17 -13.87
CA ALA A 220 1.25 11.94 -13.58
C ALA A 220 -0.18 11.98 -14.15
N ARG A 221 -0.84 13.15 -14.09
CA ARG A 221 -2.16 13.37 -14.72
C ARG A 221 -2.09 13.22 -16.24
N GLU A 222 -1.10 13.81 -16.86
CA GLU A 222 -0.86 13.69 -18.31
C GLU A 222 -0.56 12.24 -18.72
N TRP A 223 0.30 11.55 -17.94
CA TRP A 223 0.57 10.13 -18.17
C TRP A 223 -0.71 9.29 -18.12
N ARG A 224 -1.56 9.50 -17.11
CA ARG A 224 -2.85 8.82 -16.98
C ARG A 224 -3.75 9.11 -18.18
N GLN A 225 -3.86 10.37 -18.58
CA GLN A 225 -4.76 10.83 -19.62
C GLN A 225 -4.32 10.39 -21.01
N PHE A 226 -3.02 10.52 -21.34
CA PHE A 226 -2.47 10.19 -22.65
C PHE A 226 -2.22 8.69 -22.81
N GLY A 227 -1.76 8.04 -21.77
CA GLY A 227 -1.56 6.58 -21.72
C GLY A 227 -2.86 5.80 -21.54
N GLY A 228 -3.96 6.43 -21.15
CA GLY A 228 -5.25 5.80 -20.97
C GLY A 228 -5.40 4.98 -19.71
N GLY A 229 -4.49 5.15 -18.73
CA GLY A 229 -4.50 4.45 -17.43
C GLY A 229 -5.54 5.03 -16.47
N ILE A 230 -6.79 5.17 -16.92
CA ILE A 230 -7.89 5.76 -16.15
C ILE A 230 -8.63 4.70 -15.33
N PRO A 231 -9.11 5.01 -14.11
CA PRO A 231 -9.97 4.11 -13.35
C PRO A 231 -11.37 3.99 -13.99
N GLY A 232 -12.00 2.84 -13.83
CA GLY A 232 -13.41 2.70 -14.15
C GLY A 232 -14.29 3.35 -13.07
N PRO A 233 -15.43 3.96 -13.43
CA PRO A 233 -16.32 4.58 -12.44
C PRO A 233 -16.88 3.58 -11.41
N GLN A 234 -17.15 2.34 -11.81
CA GLN A 234 -17.64 1.29 -10.91
C GLN A 234 -16.57 0.91 -9.89
N GLU A 235 -15.33 0.74 -10.33
CA GLU A 235 -14.19 0.42 -9.47
C GLU A 235 -13.90 1.58 -8.50
N ALA A 236 -13.96 2.82 -8.98
CA ALA A 236 -13.82 4.00 -8.13
C ALA A 236 -14.93 4.08 -7.06
N TRP A 237 -16.16 3.74 -7.42
CA TRP A 237 -17.28 3.69 -6.49
C TRP A 237 -17.09 2.58 -5.43
N LEU A 238 -16.66 1.39 -5.84
CA LEU A 238 -16.35 0.28 -4.90
C LEU A 238 -15.21 0.66 -3.95
N ALA A 239 -14.15 1.26 -4.46
CA ALA A 239 -13.03 1.73 -3.63
C ALA A 239 -13.48 2.79 -2.63
N HIS A 240 -14.28 3.78 -3.06
CA HIS A 240 -14.88 4.77 -2.18
C HIS A 240 -15.70 4.11 -1.07
N ARG A 241 -16.59 3.18 -1.44
CA ARG A 241 -17.39 2.43 -0.47
C ARG A 241 -16.53 1.64 0.53
N GLY A 242 -15.41 1.09 0.08
CA GLY A 242 -14.42 0.44 0.94
C GLY A 242 -13.78 1.42 1.92
N LEU A 243 -13.43 2.62 1.47
CA LEU A 243 -12.81 3.65 2.32
C LEU A 243 -13.72 4.06 3.48
N GLU A 244 -15.04 4.11 3.30
CA GLU A 244 -15.98 4.51 4.37
C GLU A 244 -15.89 3.65 5.64
N THR A 245 -15.33 2.42 5.53
CA THR A 245 -15.12 1.52 6.68
C THR A 245 -13.63 1.21 6.93
N LEU A 246 -12.73 1.91 6.25
CA LEU A 246 -11.30 1.62 6.35
C LEU A 246 -10.79 1.74 7.79
N ASP A 247 -11.16 2.78 8.50
CA ASP A 247 -10.68 3.05 9.86
C ASP A 247 -11.00 1.89 10.82
N VAL A 248 -12.28 1.49 10.89
CA VAL A 248 -12.72 0.40 11.79
C VAL A 248 -12.15 -0.95 11.38
N ARG A 249 -11.98 -1.21 10.07
CA ARG A 249 -11.37 -2.45 9.59
C ARG A 249 -9.88 -2.49 9.88
N PHE A 250 -9.17 -1.41 9.57
CA PHE A 250 -7.73 -1.32 9.77
C PHE A 250 -7.37 -1.42 11.26
N ASP A 251 -8.10 -0.72 12.15
CA ASP A 251 -7.91 -0.82 13.60
C ASP A 251 -8.11 -2.25 14.10
N ARG A 252 -9.19 -2.91 13.67
CA ARG A 252 -9.48 -4.29 14.02
C ARG A 252 -8.39 -5.25 13.55
N MET A 253 -7.99 -5.15 12.29
CA MET A 253 -6.95 -5.99 11.69
C MET A 253 -5.61 -5.83 12.43
N CYS A 254 -5.19 -4.60 12.71
CA CYS A 254 -3.96 -4.31 13.43
C CYS A 254 -3.99 -4.85 14.87
N SER A 255 -5.07 -4.57 15.62
CA SER A 255 -5.22 -5.04 17.00
C SER A 255 -5.23 -6.58 17.09
N THR A 256 -5.88 -7.24 16.12
CA THR A 256 -5.88 -8.71 16.04
C THR A 256 -4.48 -9.22 15.71
N ALA A 257 -3.76 -8.56 14.77
CA ALA A 257 -2.39 -8.95 14.40
C ALA A 257 -1.42 -8.86 15.58
N GLU A 258 -1.52 -7.84 16.43
CA GLU A 258 -0.69 -7.72 17.64
C GLU A 258 -0.88 -8.93 18.58
N VAL A 259 -2.13 -9.31 18.85
CA VAL A 259 -2.44 -10.49 19.70
C VAL A 259 -1.90 -11.78 19.08
N LEU A 260 -2.14 -11.96 17.77
CA LEU A 260 -1.69 -13.18 17.08
C LEU A 260 -0.17 -13.27 17.00
N ALA A 261 0.52 -12.16 16.74
CA ALA A 261 1.97 -12.14 16.65
C ALA A 261 2.65 -12.54 17.96
N GLU A 262 2.16 -12.08 19.10
CA GLU A 262 2.67 -12.49 20.42
C GLU A 262 2.49 -14.00 20.65
N ARG A 263 1.32 -14.53 20.31
CA ARG A 263 1.01 -15.96 20.49
C ARG A 263 1.79 -16.85 19.51
N LEU A 264 1.90 -16.44 18.27
CA LEU A 264 2.71 -17.14 17.26
C LEU A 264 4.20 -17.12 17.63
N ALA A 265 4.71 -16.00 18.16
CA ALA A 265 6.11 -15.92 18.63
C ALA A 265 6.42 -16.89 19.77
N ALA A 266 5.42 -17.24 20.59
CA ALA A 266 5.56 -18.20 21.68
C ALA A 266 5.33 -19.68 21.25
N HIS A 267 4.87 -19.92 20.04
CA HIS A 267 4.51 -21.27 19.58
C HIS A 267 5.76 -22.07 19.15
N PRO A 268 5.97 -23.30 19.65
CA PRO A 268 7.22 -24.07 19.42
C PRO A 268 7.51 -24.43 17.95
N LEU A 269 6.51 -24.51 17.09
CA LEU A 269 6.68 -24.78 15.67
C LEU A 269 7.08 -23.54 14.84
N VAL A 270 6.92 -22.34 15.39
CA VAL A 270 7.29 -21.11 14.72
C VAL A 270 8.78 -20.82 14.94
N GLN A 271 9.58 -21.08 13.93
CA GLN A 271 11.04 -20.91 14.00
C GLN A 271 11.48 -19.46 13.93
N ALA A 272 10.76 -18.64 13.18
CA ALA A 272 10.98 -17.21 13.05
C ALA A 272 9.68 -16.49 12.81
N ILE A 273 9.61 -15.25 13.29
CA ILE A 273 8.47 -14.35 13.07
C ILE A 273 8.96 -12.96 12.76
N ARG A 274 8.28 -12.28 11.85
CA ARG A 274 8.44 -10.85 11.57
C ARG A 274 7.11 -10.16 11.78
N PHE A 275 7.10 -9.18 12.64
CA PHE A 275 6.00 -8.27 12.90
C PHE A 275 6.54 -7.03 13.63
N PRO A 276 6.49 -5.83 13.06
CA PRO A 276 7.10 -4.63 13.65
C PRO A 276 6.58 -4.25 15.06
N GLY A 277 5.40 -4.78 15.44
CA GLY A 277 4.84 -4.60 16.79
C GLY A 277 5.52 -5.42 17.89
N LEU A 278 6.21 -6.51 17.57
CA LEU A 278 6.94 -7.30 18.55
C LEU A 278 8.21 -6.59 19.00
N LYS A 279 8.46 -6.53 20.30
CA LYS A 279 9.69 -5.94 20.86
C LYS A 279 10.98 -6.63 20.38
N SER A 280 10.89 -7.89 19.98
CA SER A 280 11.98 -8.68 19.42
C SER A 280 12.23 -8.43 17.93
N ASP A 281 11.29 -7.78 17.22
CA ASP A 281 11.47 -7.47 15.80
C ASP A 281 12.55 -6.37 15.64
N PRO A 282 13.51 -6.53 14.73
CA PRO A 282 14.57 -5.54 14.53
C PRO A 282 14.05 -4.16 14.12
N SER A 283 12.87 -4.08 13.50
CA SER A 283 12.25 -2.83 13.06
C SER A 283 11.38 -2.16 14.13
N HIS A 284 11.20 -2.77 15.33
CA HIS A 284 10.25 -2.30 16.33
C HIS A 284 10.45 -0.84 16.75
N ASN A 285 11.68 -0.45 17.04
CA ASN A 285 11.96 0.90 17.50
C ASN A 285 11.67 1.95 16.43
N LEU A 286 11.98 1.66 15.17
CA LEU A 286 11.69 2.53 14.05
C LEU A 286 10.17 2.58 13.79
N ALA A 287 9.49 1.45 13.85
CA ALA A 287 8.03 1.38 13.71
C ALA A 287 7.31 2.30 14.71
N LYS A 288 7.74 2.29 15.98
CA LYS A 288 7.19 3.19 17.01
C LYS A 288 7.41 4.69 16.72
N GLN A 289 8.41 5.04 15.94
CA GLN A 289 8.72 6.43 15.62
C GLN A 289 7.96 6.95 14.41
N GLN A 290 7.70 6.08 13.41
CA GLN A 290 7.13 6.53 12.14
C GLN A 290 5.75 5.97 11.81
N MET A 291 5.23 5.02 12.60
CA MET A 291 3.95 4.37 12.35
C MET A 291 2.96 4.63 13.48
N ALA A 292 1.69 4.88 13.14
CA ALA A 292 0.60 5.02 14.12
C ALA A 292 0.05 3.64 14.57
N ARG A 293 0.23 2.61 13.75
CA ARG A 293 -0.12 1.20 13.99
C ARG A 293 0.99 0.32 13.43
N PHE A 294 1.14 -0.91 13.94
CA PHE A 294 2.19 -1.82 13.47
C PHE A 294 1.81 -2.63 12.21
N GLY A 295 0.60 -2.43 11.69
CA GLY A 295 0.08 -3.12 10.53
C GLY A 295 -0.64 -4.43 10.87
N PHE A 296 -1.09 -5.09 9.82
CA PHE A 296 -1.91 -6.32 9.89
C PHE A 296 -1.24 -7.51 9.19
N LEU A 297 -0.03 -7.36 8.70
CA LEU A 297 0.75 -8.43 8.10
C LEU A 297 1.68 -9.05 9.15
N ILE A 298 1.66 -10.38 9.24
CA ILE A 298 2.58 -11.17 10.04
C ILE A 298 3.28 -12.14 9.10
N SER A 299 4.59 -12.27 9.21
CA SER A 299 5.33 -13.30 8.48
C SER A 299 5.94 -14.28 9.46
N ILE A 300 5.68 -15.58 9.27
CA ILE A 300 6.24 -16.66 10.10
C ILE A 300 7.01 -17.63 9.23
N THR A 301 7.91 -18.39 9.86
CA THR A 301 8.62 -19.48 9.20
C THR A 301 8.38 -20.77 9.99
N LEU A 302 7.86 -21.78 9.32
CA LEU A 302 7.80 -23.16 9.79
C LEU A 302 8.97 -23.96 9.21
N ASP A 303 9.14 -25.21 9.65
CA ASP A 303 10.30 -26.02 9.31
C ASP A 303 10.42 -26.32 7.80
N SER A 304 9.29 -26.55 7.14
CA SER A 304 9.29 -26.92 5.72
C SER A 304 8.14 -26.31 4.91
N ALA A 305 8.23 -26.45 3.60
CA ALA A 305 7.17 -26.07 2.67
C ALA A 305 5.88 -26.86 2.92
N GLU A 306 6.02 -28.16 3.23
CA GLU A 306 4.90 -29.08 3.50
C GLU A 306 4.16 -28.67 4.76
N GLN A 307 4.88 -28.33 5.84
CA GLN A 307 4.27 -27.83 7.07
C GLN A 307 3.56 -26.48 6.84
N ALA A 308 4.16 -25.59 6.07
CA ALA A 308 3.56 -24.32 5.73
C ALA A 308 2.25 -24.48 4.94
N ASP A 309 2.27 -25.33 3.92
CA ASP A 309 1.08 -25.62 3.12
C ASP A 309 0.01 -26.37 3.95
N ALA A 310 0.41 -27.31 4.82
CA ALA A 310 -0.50 -28.03 5.71
C ALA A 310 -1.17 -27.09 6.74
N PHE A 311 -0.41 -26.19 7.37
CA PHE A 311 -0.95 -25.17 8.27
C PHE A 311 -2.01 -24.30 7.59
N ILE A 312 -1.69 -23.75 6.40
CA ILE A 312 -2.61 -22.89 5.66
C ILE A 312 -3.90 -23.64 5.30
N ASN A 313 -3.77 -24.88 4.84
CA ASN A 313 -4.92 -25.65 4.35
C ASN A 313 -5.77 -26.27 5.46
N SER A 314 -5.23 -26.51 6.65
CA SER A 314 -5.97 -27.07 7.78
C SER A 314 -6.69 -26.04 8.64
N CYS A 315 -6.30 -24.76 8.55
CA CYS A 315 -6.96 -23.70 9.31
C CYS A 315 -8.23 -23.21 8.60
N PRO A 316 -9.45 -23.43 9.15
CA PRO A 316 -10.70 -23.13 8.47
C PRO A 316 -10.97 -21.62 8.31
N LEU A 317 -10.28 -20.77 9.09
CA LEU A 317 -10.42 -19.31 9.02
C LEU A 317 -9.33 -18.65 8.15
N ILE A 318 -8.38 -19.40 7.62
CA ILE A 318 -7.37 -18.90 6.69
C ILE A 318 -7.77 -19.25 5.25
N ARG A 319 -7.84 -18.25 4.41
CA ARG A 319 -7.96 -18.44 2.97
C ARG A 319 -6.57 -18.58 2.35
N SER A 320 -6.31 -19.70 1.70
CA SER A 320 -5.10 -19.88 0.88
C SER A 320 -5.21 -19.03 -0.37
N ALA A 321 -4.72 -17.79 -0.29
CA ALA A 321 -4.85 -16.82 -1.37
C ALA A 321 -3.67 -15.85 -1.39
N THR A 322 -3.34 -15.37 -2.58
CA THR A 322 -2.41 -14.25 -2.77
C THR A 322 -3.06 -12.93 -2.37
N SER A 323 -2.30 -11.84 -2.39
CA SER A 323 -2.72 -10.50 -1.96
C SER A 323 -2.80 -10.36 -0.43
N PHE A 324 -3.41 -9.28 0.06
CA PHE A 324 -3.57 -8.96 1.49
C PHE A 324 -4.54 -7.80 1.70
N GLY A 325 -4.90 -7.52 2.95
CA GLY A 325 -5.70 -6.36 3.33
C GLY A 325 -7.20 -6.53 3.14
N GLY A 326 -7.67 -7.74 2.86
CA GLY A 326 -9.09 -8.07 2.83
C GLY A 326 -9.68 -8.26 4.23
N VAL A 327 -11.03 -8.26 4.32
CA VAL A 327 -11.78 -8.51 5.56
C VAL A 327 -11.59 -9.93 6.09
N HIS A 328 -11.15 -10.85 5.25
CA HIS A 328 -10.88 -12.24 5.63
C HIS A 328 -9.38 -12.47 5.78
N THR A 329 -8.99 -13.20 6.82
CA THR A 329 -7.62 -13.66 6.98
C THR A 329 -7.21 -14.54 5.82
N SER A 330 -6.07 -14.20 5.21
CA SER A 330 -5.47 -14.99 4.13
C SER A 330 -4.00 -15.25 4.43
N ALA A 331 -3.47 -16.33 3.88
CA ALA A 331 -2.06 -16.64 3.98
C ALA A 331 -1.55 -17.32 2.71
N GLU A 332 -0.25 -17.14 2.47
CA GLU A 332 0.43 -17.79 1.36
C GLU A 332 1.89 -18.06 1.68
N ARG A 333 2.40 -19.15 1.16
CA ARG A 333 3.81 -19.52 1.21
C ARG A 333 4.56 -18.77 0.09
N ARG A 334 5.48 -17.88 0.48
CA ARG A 334 6.08 -16.91 -0.43
C ARG A 334 7.18 -17.47 -1.34
N ALA A 335 7.93 -18.48 -0.87
CA ALA A 335 8.98 -19.10 -1.67
C ALA A 335 8.50 -19.66 -3.03
N ARG A 336 7.22 -20.06 -3.13
CA ARG A 336 6.64 -20.58 -4.39
C ARG A 336 6.56 -19.54 -5.51
N TRP A 337 6.66 -18.27 -5.18
CA TRP A 337 6.63 -17.17 -6.15
C TRP A 337 8.02 -16.64 -6.52
N GLY A 338 9.08 -17.28 -5.97
CA GLY A 338 10.46 -16.91 -6.23
C GLY A 338 10.98 -15.79 -5.32
N ASP A 339 10.27 -15.46 -4.25
CA ASP A 339 10.83 -14.59 -3.21
C ASP A 339 12.00 -15.27 -2.53
N ALA A 340 13.06 -14.53 -2.22
CA ALA A 340 14.27 -15.03 -1.57
C ALA A 340 14.06 -15.23 -0.06
N VAL A 341 13.19 -16.18 0.28
CA VAL A 341 12.79 -16.52 1.66
C VAL A 341 12.88 -18.04 1.88
N ALA A 342 12.87 -18.47 3.16
CA ALA A 342 12.88 -19.89 3.51
C ALA A 342 11.68 -20.64 2.89
N PRO A 343 11.80 -21.94 2.56
CA PRO A 343 10.71 -22.73 1.99
C PRO A 343 9.42 -22.72 2.82
N GLY A 344 9.54 -22.75 4.15
CA GLY A 344 8.42 -22.68 5.11
C GLY A 344 7.95 -21.27 5.47
N PHE A 345 8.40 -20.22 4.75
CA PHE A 345 8.00 -18.85 5.01
C PHE A 345 6.58 -18.57 4.54
N ILE A 346 5.74 -18.10 5.45
CA ILE A 346 4.33 -17.75 5.25
C ILE A 346 4.13 -16.28 5.54
N ARG A 347 3.49 -15.55 4.64
CA ARG A 347 2.91 -14.23 4.94
C ARG A 347 1.44 -14.40 5.26
N ILE A 348 1.02 -13.93 6.42
CA ILE A 348 -0.36 -13.93 6.91
C ILE A 348 -0.88 -12.49 6.83
N SER A 349 -2.00 -12.29 6.16
CA SER A 349 -2.78 -11.05 6.18
C SER A 349 -3.95 -11.26 7.12
N VAL A 350 -3.90 -10.62 8.27
CA VAL A 350 -4.96 -10.73 9.30
C VAL A 350 -6.18 -9.95 8.83
N GLY A 351 -7.34 -10.59 8.91
CA GLY A 351 -8.64 -10.02 8.59
C GLY A 351 -9.36 -9.40 9.79
N THR A 352 -10.67 -9.38 9.73
CA THR A 352 -11.54 -8.78 10.76
C THR A 352 -12.17 -9.80 11.70
N GLU A 353 -11.80 -11.07 11.61
CA GLU A 353 -12.29 -12.14 12.47
C GLU A 353 -12.01 -11.82 13.95
N PRO A 354 -12.84 -12.32 14.90
CA PRO A 354 -12.53 -12.20 16.32
C PRO A 354 -11.18 -12.85 16.66
N ALA A 355 -10.31 -12.11 17.38
CA ALA A 355 -8.93 -12.53 17.63
C ALA A 355 -8.83 -13.91 18.30
N GLU A 356 -9.69 -14.20 19.29
CA GLU A 356 -9.69 -15.49 19.98
C GLU A 356 -10.12 -16.64 19.09
N GLU A 357 -11.14 -16.44 18.26
CA GLU A 357 -11.60 -17.47 17.32
C GLU A 357 -10.53 -17.78 16.28
N LEU A 358 -9.91 -16.74 15.74
CA LEU A 358 -8.85 -16.87 14.74
C LEU A 358 -7.62 -17.55 15.36
N TRP A 359 -7.24 -17.17 16.58
CA TRP A 359 -6.13 -17.84 17.27
C TRP A 359 -6.43 -19.32 17.53
N ASN A 360 -7.62 -19.65 18.04
CA ASN A 360 -7.99 -21.04 18.32
C ASN A 360 -7.94 -21.90 17.07
N ALA A 361 -8.40 -21.35 15.93
CA ALA A 361 -8.32 -22.05 14.65
C ALA A 361 -6.86 -22.24 14.18
N MET A 362 -6.01 -21.21 14.34
CA MET A 362 -4.59 -21.29 13.98
C MET A 362 -3.84 -22.28 14.90
N ALA A 363 -4.06 -22.23 16.21
CA ALA A 363 -3.42 -23.13 17.17
C ALA A 363 -3.79 -24.59 16.87
N ALA A 364 -5.08 -24.88 16.67
CA ALA A 364 -5.53 -26.21 16.29
C ALA A 364 -4.87 -26.70 14.99
N ALA A 365 -4.72 -25.81 13.98
CA ALA A 365 -4.04 -26.15 12.75
C ALA A 365 -2.53 -26.45 12.96
N LEU A 366 -1.85 -25.66 13.81
CA LEU A 366 -0.45 -25.92 14.18
C LEU A 366 -0.29 -27.23 14.96
N ASP A 367 -1.21 -27.56 15.87
CA ASP A 367 -1.18 -28.78 16.66
C ASP A 367 -1.27 -30.03 15.76
N THR A 368 -1.99 -29.97 14.64
CA THR A 368 -2.04 -31.10 13.68
C THR A 368 -0.71 -31.41 13.02
N LEU A 369 0.27 -30.50 13.07
CA LEU A 369 1.60 -30.69 12.47
C LEU A 369 2.59 -31.41 13.41
N GLN A 370 2.20 -31.61 14.67
CA GLN A 370 3.03 -32.28 15.67
C GLN A 370 2.87 -33.82 15.68
N GLY A 371 1.90 -34.34 14.96
CA GLY A 371 1.61 -35.77 14.81
C GLY A 371 2.11 -36.29 13.50
#